data_2aaa04153d92fd3a12627aa0b8c52b08
#
_entry.id   2aaa04153d92fd3a12627aa0b8c52b08
#
_cell.length_a   1.000
_cell.length_b   1.000
_cell.length_c   1.000
_cell.angle_alpha   90.00
_cell.angle_beta   90.00
_cell.angle_gamma   90.00
#
_symmetry.space_group_name_H-M   'P 1'
#
loop_
_entity.id
_entity.type
_entity.pdbx_description
1 polymer ?
#
loop_
_entity_poly.entity_id
_entity_poly.type
_entity_poly.pdbx_seq_one_letter_code
_entity_poly.pdbx_strand_id
1 'polypeptide(L)'
;TQLASSVIVSSENVCPRFMPKEIGLDIDKEDDLISVAQFYRNEKMNRSAINSRIITAFTSETMENENIDILTSLPIQTYWTTNYDRLLEEGFRKNNRKAEVKIDKNQLAITLPDRDVVLYKMHGDVEHPSEAVLTKDDYESYDIKRPLFRTALQGDLISKTFLFVGFSFEDPNLDYILSRIHSLLGENEREHYC
;
A
#
# COMPACT_ATOMS: atom_id res chain seq x y z
N THR A 1 2.52 12.61 25.51
CA THR A 1 2.20 12.54 24.07
C THR A 1 3.07 11.43 23.48
N GLN A 2 2.45 10.32 23.10
CA GLN A 2 3.18 9.20 22.52
C GLN A 2 3.43 9.54 21.04
N LEU A 3 4.68 9.63 20.63
CA LEU A 3 5.04 9.89 19.24
C LEU A 3 4.63 8.69 18.38
N ALA A 4 4.20 8.95 17.14
CA ALA A 4 3.93 7.88 16.17
C ALA A 4 5.20 7.05 15.96
N SER A 5 5.06 5.73 16.01
CA SER A 5 6.17 4.78 15.82
C SER A 5 6.08 4.02 14.50
N SER A 6 4.99 4.19 13.79
CA SER A 6 4.76 3.64 12.46
C SER A 6 3.99 4.64 11.60
N VAL A 7 4.18 4.54 10.29
CA VAL A 7 3.44 5.32 9.29
C VAL A 7 2.78 4.36 8.31
N ILE A 8 1.55 4.66 7.92
CA ILE A 8 0.91 4.05 6.76
C ILE A 8 0.68 5.13 5.70
N VAL A 9 1.13 4.88 4.49
CA VAL A 9 1.08 5.82 3.37
C VAL A 9 0.26 5.21 2.25
N SER A 10 -0.74 5.97 1.80
CA SER A 10 -1.48 5.67 0.59
C SER A 10 -1.50 6.91 -0.31
N SER A 11 -1.57 6.72 -1.59
CA SER A 11 -1.94 7.75 -2.56
C SER A 11 -3.19 7.28 -3.27
N GLU A 12 -3.99 8.20 -3.74
CA GLU A 12 -5.12 7.84 -4.61
C GLU A 12 -4.61 6.97 -5.76
N ASN A 13 -5.27 5.84 -5.98
CA ASN A 13 -4.91 4.89 -7.04
C ASN A 13 -5.00 5.56 -8.41
N VAL A 14 -3.88 6.00 -8.96
CA VAL A 14 -3.81 6.63 -10.27
C VAL A 14 -4.07 5.61 -11.39
N CYS A 15 -3.66 4.36 -11.19
CA CYS A 15 -3.76 3.31 -12.19
C CYS A 15 -5.18 3.05 -12.69
N PRO A 16 -6.22 2.92 -11.86
CA PRO A 16 -7.59 2.70 -12.33
C PRO A 16 -8.17 3.84 -13.17
N ARG A 17 -7.70 5.08 -13.00
CA ARG A 17 -8.22 6.25 -13.74
C ARG A 17 -7.91 6.24 -15.24
N PHE A 18 -6.93 5.46 -15.69
CA PHE A 18 -6.61 5.33 -17.13
C PHE A 18 -7.40 4.22 -17.83
N MET A 19 -7.86 3.21 -17.09
CA MET A 19 -8.54 2.03 -17.63
C MET A 19 -9.92 2.32 -18.26
N PRO A 20 -10.77 3.19 -17.65
CA PRO A 20 -12.13 3.41 -18.12
C PRO A 20 -12.22 3.95 -19.56
N LYS A 21 -11.30 4.82 -19.98
CA LYS A 21 -11.29 5.37 -21.34
C LYS A 21 -11.17 4.30 -22.43
N GLU A 22 -10.46 3.19 -22.14
CA GLU A 22 -10.25 2.11 -23.09
C GLU A 22 -11.45 1.17 -23.20
N ILE A 23 -12.33 1.16 -22.21
CA ILE A 23 -13.52 0.32 -22.14
C ILE A 23 -14.83 1.10 -22.23
N GLY A 24 -14.72 2.42 -22.55
CA GLY A 24 -15.87 3.28 -22.78
C GLY A 24 -16.65 3.68 -21.53
N LEU A 25 -16.07 3.56 -20.34
CA LEU A 25 -16.68 4.05 -19.11
C LEU A 25 -16.39 5.54 -18.88
N ASP A 26 -17.37 6.25 -18.33
CA ASP A 26 -17.25 7.66 -17.94
C ASP A 26 -16.66 7.74 -16.53
N ILE A 27 -15.38 8.07 -16.44
CA ILE A 27 -14.60 8.11 -15.20
C ILE A 27 -15.17 9.09 -14.16
N ASP A 28 -15.76 10.18 -14.63
CA ASP A 28 -16.28 11.24 -13.76
C ASP A 28 -17.52 10.79 -12.95
N LYS A 29 -18.02 9.59 -13.24
CA LYS A 29 -19.21 8.99 -12.61
C LYS A 29 -18.93 7.71 -11.85
N GLU A 30 -17.69 7.21 -11.87
CA GLU A 30 -17.34 5.93 -11.25
C GLU A 30 -16.38 6.15 -10.09
N ASP A 31 -16.88 5.99 -8.87
CA ASP A 31 -16.11 6.14 -7.64
C ASP A 31 -15.45 4.82 -7.19
N ASP A 32 -15.97 3.66 -7.65
CA ASP A 32 -15.42 2.34 -7.30
C ASP A 32 -14.33 1.87 -8.27
N LEU A 33 -13.11 2.33 -8.02
CA LEU A 33 -11.93 1.99 -8.82
C LEU A 33 -11.55 0.51 -8.79
N ILE A 34 -11.91 -0.21 -7.73
CA ILE A 34 -11.66 -1.66 -7.60
C ILE A 34 -12.56 -2.42 -8.57
N SER A 35 -13.83 -2.06 -8.63
CA SER A 35 -14.78 -2.64 -9.60
C SER A 35 -14.41 -2.29 -11.03
N VAL A 36 -13.94 -1.07 -11.30
CA VAL A 36 -13.43 -0.68 -12.62
C VAL A 36 -12.25 -1.55 -13.05
N ALA A 37 -11.28 -1.77 -12.16
CA ALA A 37 -10.14 -2.64 -12.45
C ALA A 37 -10.57 -4.09 -12.72
N GLN A 38 -11.55 -4.59 -11.98
CA GLN A 38 -12.11 -5.93 -12.19
C GLN A 38 -12.82 -6.02 -13.56
N PHE A 39 -13.62 -5.02 -13.91
CA PHE A 39 -14.31 -4.98 -15.20
C PHE A 39 -13.31 -4.92 -16.36
N TYR A 40 -12.30 -4.06 -16.27
CA TYR A 40 -11.22 -3.98 -17.26
C TYR A 40 -10.51 -5.33 -17.45
N ARG A 41 -10.20 -6.04 -16.34
CA ARG A 41 -9.62 -7.39 -16.38
C ARG A 41 -10.51 -8.38 -17.13
N ASN A 42 -11.80 -8.35 -16.85
CA ASN A 42 -12.78 -9.25 -17.49
C ASN A 42 -12.89 -8.97 -18.99
N GLU A 43 -12.96 -7.70 -19.38
CA GLU A 43 -13.02 -7.29 -20.80
C GLU A 43 -11.76 -7.68 -21.59
N LYS A 44 -10.59 -7.49 -21.00
CA LYS A 44 -9.30 -7.84 -21.64
C LYS A 44 -8.97 -9.34 -21.53
N MET A 45 -9.73 -10.08 -20.74
CA MET A 45 -9.60 -11.53 -20.51
C MET A 45 -8.20 -12.00 -20.07
N ASN A 46 -7.34 -11.06 -19.60
CA ASN A 46 -6.02 -11.41 -19.09
C ASN A 46 -5.47 -10.35 -18.12
N ARG A 47 -4.52 -10.77 -17.30
CA ARG A 47 -3.82 -9.92 -16.34
C ARG A 47 -2.75 -9.04 -16.99
N SER A 48 -2.21 -9.43 -18.16
CA SER A 48 -1.07 -8.75 -18.78
C SER A 48 -1.38 -7.30 -19.13
N ALA A 49 -2.63 -6.99 -19.55
CA ALA A 49 -3.04 -5.63 -19.84
C ALA A 49 -2.98 -4.74 -18.58
N ILE A 50 -3.42 -5.25 -17.44
CA ILE A 50 -3.33 -4.56 -16.13
C ILE A 50 -1.86 -4.38 -15.74
N ASN A 51 -1.05 -5.43 -15.84
CA ASN A 51 0.36 -5.37 -15.50
C ASN A 51 1.10 -4.30 -16.29
N SER A 52 0.85 -4.22 -17.60
CA SER A 52 1.43 -3.18 -18.45
C SER A 52 1.00 -1.77 -18.01
N ARG A 53 -0.24 -1.61 -17.57
CA ARG A 53 -0.75 -0.32 -17.08
C ARG A 53 -0.11 0.08 -15.75
N ILE A 54 0.07 -0.86 -14.82
CA ILE A 54 0.79 -0.61 -13.56
C ILE A 54 2.21 -0.13 -13.88
N ILE A 55 2.95 -0.85 -14.72
CA ILE A 55 4.31 -0.46 -15.11
C ILE A 55 4.30 0.95 -15.69
N THR A 56 3.47 1.21 -16.70
CA THR A 56 3.43 2.52 -17.37
C THR A 56 3.08 3.66 -16.41
N ALA A 57 2.11 3.44 -15.49
CA ALA A 57 1.67 4.49 -14.58
C ALA A 57 2.69 4.83 -13.48
N PHE A 58 3.46 3.84 -13.03
CA PHE A 58 4.34 3.99 -11.87
C PHE A 58 5.83 3.95 -12.18
N THR A 59 6.23 3.85 -13.46
CA THR A 59 7.63 3.98 -13.90
C THR A 59 7.92 5.27 -14.68
N SER A 60 6.90 6.11 -14.96
CA SER A 60 7.12 7.45 -15.49
C SER A 60 7.93 8.27 -14.47
N GLU A 61 8.83 9.13 -14.98
CA GLU A 61 9.77 9.92 -14.17
C GLU A 61 9.14 10.46 -12.89
N THR A 62 9.70 10.04 -11.77
CA THR A 62 9.30 10.51 -10.45
C THR A 62 9.68 11.98 -10.32
N MET A 63 8.68 12.87 -10.29
CA MET A 63 8.91 14.26 -9.93
C MET A 63 9.39 14.32 -8.46
N GLU A 64 10.37 15.19 -8.20
CA GLU A 64 10.76 15.48 -6.82
C GLU A 64 9.51 15.84 -5.98
N ASN A 65 9.37 15.17 -4.86
CA ASN A 65 8.21 15.33 -3.98
C ASN A 65 8.67 15.66 -2.57
N GLU A 66 8.57 16.94 -2.22
CA GLU A 66 8.98 17.47 -0.91
C GLU A 66 8.27 16.74 0.25
N ASN A 67 7.02 16.33 0.08
CA ASN A 67 6.29 15.59 1.11
C ASN A 67 6.92 14.22 1.37
N ILE A 68 7.39 13.54 0.33
CA ILE A 68 8.11 12.26 0.47
C ILE A 68 9.46 12.48 1.16
N ASP A 69 10.18 13.54 0.82
CA ASP A 69 11.46 13.88 1.45
C ASP A 69 11.27 14.13 2.95
N ILE A 70 10.25 14.92 3.34
CA ILE A 70 9.90 15.17 4.74
C ILE A 70 9.52 13.84 5.42
N LEU A 71 8.59 13.09 4.85
CA LEU A 71 8.08 11.85 5.43
C LEU A 71 9.20 10.82 5.68
N THR A 72 10.10 10.67 4.71
CA THR A 72 11.21 9.70 4.81
C THR A 72 12.37 10.19 5.69
N SER A 73 12.41 11.48 6.05
CA SER A 73 13.35 12.04 7.02
C SER A 73 12.93 11.80 8.48
N LEU A 74 11.64 11.52 8.74
CA LEU A 74 11.13 11.31 10.09
C LEU A 74 11.85 10.14 10.80
N PRO A 75 12.11 10.23 12.11
CA PRO A 75 12.78 9.17 12.88
C PRO A 75 11.84 7.99 13.17
N ILE A 76 11.07 7.56 12.19
CA ILE A 76 10.14 6.43 12.24
C ILE A 76 10.81 5.24 11.57
N GLN A 77 10.71 4.07 12.20
CA GLN A 77 11.38 2.86 11.75
C GLN A 77 10.50 1.90 10.96
N THR A 78 9.18 2.10 10.96
CA THR A 78 8.25 1.20 10.28
C THR A 78 7.32 1.98 9.38
N TYR A 79 7.29 1.61 8.12
CA TYR A 79 6.40 2.18 7.10
C TYR A 79 5.60 1.08 6.45
N TRP A 80 4.33 1.36 6.24
CA TRP A 80 3.42 0.53 5.46
C TRP A 80 2.92 1.35 4.27
N THR A 81 2.74 0.72 3.13
CA THR A 81 2.17 1.39 1.97
C THR A 81 1.32 0.47 1.12
N THR A 82 0.27 1.03 0.53
CA THR A 82 -0.53 0.41 -0.51
C THR A 82 -0.03 0.76 -1.91
N ASN A 83 0.92 1.71 -2.02
CA ASN A 83 1.45 2.18 -3.30
C ASN A 83 2.37 1.15 -3.96
N TYR A 84 2.35 1.11 -5.29
CA TYR A 84 3.20 0.23 -6.09
C TYR A 84 4.54 0.87 -6.47
N ASP A 85 4.61 2.23 -6.48
CA ASP A 85 5.78 3.00 -6.87
C ASP A 85 6.96 2.83 -5.90
N ARG A 86 8.08 3.49 -6.22
CA ARG A 86 9.32 3.44 -5.42
C ARG A 86 9.67 4.78 -4.77
N LEU A 87 8.71 5.68 -4.63
CA LEU A 87 8.94 7.01 -4.08
C LEU A 87 9.49 6.97 -2.65
N LEU A 88 8.96 6.08 -1.80
CA LEU A 88 9.44 5.94 -0.42
C LEU A 88 10.86 5.37 -0.38
N GLU A 89 11.17 4.36 -1.18
CA GLU A 89 12.51 3.78 -1.27
C GLU A 89 13.54 4.82 -1.72
N GLU A 90 13.19 5.62 -2.73
CA GLU A 90 14.04 6.69 -3.24
C GLU A 90 14.22 7.80 -2.21
N GLY A 91 13.15 8.18 -1.51
CA GLY A 91 13.18 9.16 -0.43
C GLY A 91 14.08 8.69 0.72
N PHE A 92 13.98 7.43 1.15
CA PHE A 92 14.89 6.88 2.17
C PHE A 92 16.35 6.91 1.69
N ARG A 93 16.60 6.52 0.45
CA ARG A 93 17.97 6.56 -0.13
C ARG A 93 18.52 7.99 -0.16
N LYS A 94 17.70 8.97 -0.55
CA LYS A 94 18.06 10.41 -0.56
C LYS A 94 18.40 10.91 0.83
N ASN A 95 17.66 10.46 1.85
CA ASN A 95 17.88 10.79 3.25
C ASN A 95 18.94 9.89 3.93
N ASN A 96 19.74 9.14 3.17
CA ASN A 96 20.78 8.22 3.66
C ASN A 96 20.27 7.19 4.67
N ARG A 97 19.02 6.76 4.56
CA ARG A 97 18.41 5.72 5.39
C ARG A 97 18.34 4.40 4.63
N LYS A 98 18.88 3.36 5.24
CA LYS A 98 18.86 2.00 4.67
C LYS A 98 17.49 1.36 4.91
N ALA A 99 16.70 1.26 3.86
CA ALA A 99 15.39 0.63 3.90
C ALA A 99 15.48 -0.88 3.60
N GLU A 100 14.83 -1.68 4.44
CA GLU A 100 14.52 -3.07 4.17
C GLU A 100 13.09 -3.16 3.64
N VAL A 101 12.94 -3.47 2.35
CA VAL A 101 11.64 -3.52 1.68
C VAL A 101 11.07 -4.94 1.75
N LYS A 102 9.80 -5.05 2.14
CA LYS A 102 9.03 -6.29 2.25
C LYS A 102 7.90 -6.28 1.23
N ILE A 103 8.01 -7.09 0.18
CA ILE A 103 7.02 -7.18 -0.90
C ILE A 103 6.30 -8.53 -0.85
N ASP A 104 7.01 -9.59 -0.48
CA ASP A 104 6.50 -10.95 -0.45
C ASP A 104 6.74 -11.67 0.89
N LYS A 105 6.17 -12.86 1.04
CA LYS A 105 6.26 -13.67 2.26
C LYS A 105 7.68 -14.11 2.61
N ASN A 106 8.55 -14.30 1.62
CA ASN A 106 9.92 -14.77 1.87
C ASN A 106 10.75 -13.64 2.50
N GLN A 107 10.52 -12.40 2.05
CA GLN A 107 11.19 -11.23 2.61
C GLN A 107 10.72 -10.93 4.06
N LEU A 108 9.50 -11.30 4.45
CA LEU A 108 9.04 -11.13 5.83
C LEU A 108 9.91 -11.88 6.85
N ALA A 109 10.45 -13.02 6.48
CA ALA A 109 11.30 -13.84 7.34
C ALA A 109 12.76 -13.35 7.43
N ILE A 110 13.18 -12.46 6.52
CA ILE A 110 14.54 -11.93 6.46
C ILE A 110 14.62 -10.68 7.34
N THR A 111 15.75 -10.48 7.99
CA THR A 111 16.07 -9.26 8.74
C THR A 111 17.45 -8.79 8.36
N LEU A 112 17.53 -7.59 7.76
CA LEU A 112 18.82 -6.94 7.50
C LEU A 112 19.36 -6.31 8.78
N PRO A 113 20.60 -6.65 9.22
CA PRO A 113 21.12 -6.22 10.51
C PRO A 113 21.28 -4.70 10.65
N ASP A 114 21.62 -4.00 9.56
CA ASP A 114 21.96 -2.58 9.58
C ASP A 114 20.86 -1.72 8.93
N ARG A 115 19.61 -2.13 9.03
CA ARG A 115 18.49 -1.34 8.50
C ARG A 115 18.14 -0.19 9.44
N ASP A 116 17.84 0.96 8.87
CA ASP A 116 17.28 2.11 9.56
C ASP A 116 15.74 2.07 9.58
N VAL A 117 15.15 1.44 8.56
CA VAL A 117 13.71 1.42 8.36
C VAL A 117 13.26 0.11 7.69
N VAL A 118 12.06 -0.34 8.04
CA VAL A 118 11.34 -1.42 7.34
C VAL A 118 10.17 -0.82 6.59
N LEU A 119 10.09 -1.11 5.30
CA LEU A 119 8.99 -0.69 4.42
C LEU A 119 8.21 -1.93 3.97
N TYR A 120 6.94 -2.00 4.35
CA TYR A 120 6.01 -3.05 3.92
C TYR A 120 5.13 -2.55 2.76
N LYS A 121 5.20 -3.20 1.62
CA LYS A 121 4.37 -2.92 0.42
C LYS A 121 3.22 -3.92 0.37
N MET A 122 2.09 -3.56 0.99
CA MET A 122 0.94 -4.46 1.19
C MET A 122 0.32 -4.94 -0.11
N HIS A 123 0.25 -4.07 -1.11
CA HIS A 123 -0.42 -4.34 -2.38
C HIS A 123 0.55 -4.73 -3.49
N GLY A 124 1.83 -4.96 -3.17
CA GLY A 124 2.84 -5.36 -4.14
C GLY A 124 3.70 -4.20 -4.63
N ASP A 125 4.41 -4.42 -5.72
CA ASP A 125 5.43 -3.52 -6.23
C ASP A 125 5.38 -3.44 -7.77
N VAL A 126 5.79 -2.30 -8.33
CA VAL A 126 5.82 -2.08 -9.78
C VAL A 126 6.75 -3.05 -10.51
N GLU A 127 7.77 -3.58 -9.86
CA GLU A 127 8.68 -4.58 -10.45
C GLU A 127 8.02 -5.98 -10.52
N HIS A 128 6.96 -6.22 -9.73
CA HIS A 128 6.21 -7.49 -9.70
C HIS A 128 4.71 -7.28 -9.93
N PRO A 129 4.30 -6.66 -11.04
CA PRO A 129 2.91 -6.22 -11.27
C PRO A 129 1.90 -7.37 -11.35
N SER A 130 2.36 -8.59 -11.63
CA SER A 130 1.52 -9.79 -11.61
C SER A 130 0.98 -10.15 -10.23
N GLU A 131 1.66 -9.69 -9.17
CA GLU A 131 1.31 -9.94 -7.77
C GLU A 131 0.62 -8.73 -7.11
N ALA A 132 0.42 -7.64 -7.85
CA ALA A 132 -0.22 -6.44 -7.33
C ALA A 132 -1.70 -6.70 -6.97
N VAL A 133 -2.14 -6.12 -5.86
CA VAL A 133 -3.52 -6.18 -5.38
C VAL A 133 -4.28 -4.98 -5.96
N LEU A 134 -5.11 -5.20 -6.96
CA LEU A 134 -5.79 -4.11 -7.67
C LEU A 134 -7.25 -4.42 -7.99
N THR A 135 -7.54 -5.65 -8.42
CA THR A 135 -8.89 -6.07 -8.82
C THR A 135 -9.67 -6.61 -7.63
N LYS A 136 -11.00 -6.64 -7.73
CA LYS A 136 -11.85 -7.22 -6.70
C LYS A 136 -11.43 -8.64 -6.31
N ASP A 137 -11.10 -9.49 -7.28
CA ASP A 137 -10.60 -10.84 -7.02
C ASP A 137 -9.27 -10.82 -6.21
N ASP A 138 -8.41 -9.81 -6.43
CA ASP A 138 -7.16 -9.68 -5.65
C ASP A 138 -7.46 -9.35 -4.19
N TYR A 139 -8.40 -8.42 -3.94
CA TYR A 139 -8.82 -8.06 -2.59
C TYR A 139 -9.52 -9.21 -1.88
N GLU A 140 -10.45 -9.92 -2.53
CA GLU A 140 -11.15 -11.05 -1.96
C GLU A 140 -10.22 -12.23 -1.64
N SER A 141 -9.17 -12.42 -2.44
CA SER A 141 -8.16 -13.46 -2.22
C SER A 141 -6.98 -13.03 -1.34
N TYR A 142 -6.97 -11.81 -0.83
CA TYR A 142 -5.84 -11.23 -0.09
C TYR A 142 -5.43 -12.08 1.12
N ASP A 143 -6.40 -12.51 1.91
CA ASP A 143 -6.17 -13.33 3.10
C ASP A 143 -5.52 -14.68 2.80
N ILE A 144 -5.77 -15.22 1.62
CA ILE A 144 -5.20 -16.49 1.16
C ILE A 144 -3.80 -16.28 0.59
N LYS A 145 -3.61 -15.21 -0.18
CA LYS A 145 -2.35 -14.94 -0.87
C LYS A 145 -1.30 -14.25 0.01
N ARG A 146 -1.75 -13.39 0.95
CA ARG A 146 -0.89 -12.54 1.79
C ARG A 146 -1.20 -12.63 3.30
N PRO A 147 -1.43 -13.83 3.88
CA PRO A 147 -1.85 -13.98 5.27
C PRO A 147 -0.83 -13.42 6.25
N LEU A 148 0.47 -13.54 5.95
CA LEU A 148 1.54 -13.08 6.84
C LEU A 148 1.66 -11.55 6.86
N PHE A 149 1.39 -10.86 5.73
CA PHE A 149 1.31 -9.39 5.71
C PHE A 149 0.18 -8.89 6.60
N ARG A 150 -0.99 -9.51 6.49
CA ARG A 150 -2.13 -9.20 7.35
C ARG A 150 -1.79 -9.40 8.83
N THR A 151 -1.19 -10.53 9.17
CA THR A 151 -0.80 -10.82 10.57
C THR A 151 0.22 -9.81 11.09
N ALA A 152 1.21 -9.45 10.29
CA ALA A 152 2.22 -8.45 10.66
C ALA A 152 1.60 -7.07 10.88
N LEU A 153 0.71 -6.62 9.98
CA LEU A 153 0.02 -5.35 10.13
C LEU A 153 -0.89 -5.31 11.36
N GLN A 154 -1.64 -6.39 11.63
CA GLN A 154 -2.45 -6.50 12.84
C GLN A 154 -1.59 -6.39 14.10
N GLY A 155 -0.45 -7.07 14.14
CA GLY A 155 0.49 -6.98 15.27
C GLY A 155 1.02 -5.58 15.47
N ASP A 156 1.36 -4.89 14.39
CA ASP A 156 1.83 -3.51 14.43
C ASP A 156 0.73 -2.54 14.88
N LEU A 157 -0.49 -2.64 14.37
CA LEU A 157 -1.63 -1.79 14.76
C LEU A 157 -2.01 -1.96 16.24
N ILE A 158 -1.88 -3.17 16.79
CA ILE A 158 -2.11 -3.42 18.21
C ILE A 158 -1.00 -2.82 19.10
N SER A 159 0.25 -2.87 18.63
CA SER A 159 1.42 -2.58 19.48
C SER A 159 2.03 -1.19 19.25
N LYS A 160 1.76 -0.54 18.12
CA LYS A 160 2.36 0.73 17.70
C LYS A 160 1.31 1.80 17.46
N THR A 161 1.67 3.07 17.67
CA THR A 161 0.87 4.21 17.27
C THR A 161 1.18 4.57 15.81
N PHE A 162 0.16 4.67 14.98
CA PHE A 162 0.29 4.96 13.56
C PHE A 162 -0.01 6.43 13.25
N LEU A 163 0.68 6.94 12.25
CA LEU A 163 0.32 8.13 11.49
C LEU A 163 -0.16 7.68 10.10
N PHE A 164 -1.42 7.97 9.78
CA PHE A 164 -2.01 7.72 8.46
C PHE A 164 -1.79 8.94 7.57
N VAL A 165 -1.25 8.75 6.37
CA VAL A 165 -0.94 9.83 5.43
C VAL A 165 -1.54 9.53 4.07
N GLY A 166 -2.40 10.41 3.57
CA GLY A 166 -3.05 10.27 2.26
C GLY A 166 -3.99 9.07 2.16
N PHE A 167 -4.60 8.67 3.26
CA PHE A 167 -5.43 7.48 3.36
C PHE A 167 -6.91 7.87 3.43
N SER A 168 -7.73 7.35 2.51
CA SER A 168 -9.19 7.59 2.50
C SER A 168 -9.99 6.64 3.40
N PHE A 169 -9.33 5.61 3.97
CA PHE A 169 -9.96 4.50 4.70
C PHE A 169 -10.97 3.67 3.87
N GLU A 170 -10.89 3.77 2.55
CA GLU A 170 -11.71 2.98 1.62
C GLU A 170 -11.06 1.65 1.21
N ASP A 171 -9.82 1.38 1.66
CA ASP A 171 -9.16 0.10 1.42
C ASP A 171 -9.84 -1.02 2.21
N PRO A 172 -10.50 -2.00 1.54
CA PRO A 172 -11.28 -3.02 2.22
C PRO A 172 -10.47 -3.91 3.16
N ASN A 173 -9.18 -4.11 2.88
CA ASN A 173 -8.30 -4.94 3.71
C ASN A 173 -7.95 -4.21 5.01
N LEU A 174 -7.65 -2.91 4.92
CA LEU A 174 -7.35 -2.12 6.10
C LEU A 174 -8.59 -1.87 6.95
N ASP A 175 -9.70 -1.49 6.33
CA ASP A 175 -10.98 -1.29 7.02
C ASP A 175 -11.38 -2.54 7.82
N TYR A 176 -11.29 -3.70 7.20
CA TYR A 176 -11.57 -4.97 7.89
C TYR A 176 -10.64 -5.21 9.09
N ILE A 177 -9.34 -4.92 8.95
CA ILE A 177 -8.37 -5.09 10.04
C ILE A 177 -8.67 -4.14 11.19
N LEU A 178 -8.90 -2.86 10.90
CA LEU A 178 -9.21 -1.85 11.91
C LEU A 178 -10.52 -2.16 12.64
N SER A 179 -11.57 -2.48 11.92
CA SER A 179 -12.87 -2.86 12.50
C SER A 179 -12.74 -4.09 13.41
N ARG A 180 -11.91 -5.06 13.02
CA ARG A 180 -11.68 -6.25 13.85
C ARG A 180 -10.89 -5.93 15.13
N ILE A 181 -9.86 -5.08 15.04
CA ILE A 181 -9.08 -4.65 16.21
C ILE A 181 -10.00 -3.90 17.18
N HIS A 182 -10.78 -2.95 16.65
CA HIS A 182 -11.78 -2.21 17.44
C HIS A 182 -12.76 -3.15 18.17
N SER A 183 -13.29 -4.15 17.46
CA SER A 183 -14.22 -5.13 18.05
C SER A 183 -13.60 -5.97 19.16
N LEU A 184 -12.29 -6.22 19.11
CA LEU A 184 -11.58 -7.07 20.08
C LEU A 184 -11.05 -6.28 21.28
N LEU A 185 -10.57 -5.07 21.09
CA LEU A 185 -9.92 -4.24 22.11
C LEU A 185 -10.87 -3.21 22.73
N GLY A 186 -11.89 -2.74 22.00
CA GLY A 186 -12.83 -1.72 22.46
C GLY A 186 -12.07 -0.48 22.96
N GLU A 187 -12.37 -0.04 24.18
CA GLU A 187 -11.75 1.14 24.80
C GLU A 187 -10.23 0.99 25.06
N ASN A 188 -9.66 -0.20 24.91
CA ASN A 188 -8.21 -0.44 25.05
C ASN A 188 -7.46 -0.32 23.72
N GLU A 189 -8.13 0.08 22.66
CA GLU A 189 -7.51 0.34 21.37
C GLU A 189 -6.53 1.51 21.45
N ARG A 190 -5.44 1.44 20.68
CA ARG A 190 -4.51 2.56 20.58
C ARG A 190 -5.10 3.68 19.76
N GLU A 191 -4.81 4.91 20.20
CA GLU A 191 -5.06 6.09 19.38
C GLU A 191 -4.06 6.13 18.22
N HIS A 192 -4.56 6.41 17.03
CA HIS A 192 -3.80 6.65 15.82
C HIS A 192 -4.05 8.08 15.33
N TYR A 193 -3.17 8.57 14.48
CA TYR A 193 -3.25 9.94 13.93
C TYR A 193 -3.50 9.89 12.42
N CYS A 194 -4.24 10.88 11.87
CA CYS A 194 -4.46 11.09 10.45
C CYS A 194 -4.47 12.59 10.10
#